data_4513fe80c5122c4e1c2d533d77710661
#
_entry.id   4513fe80c5122c4e1c2d533d77710661
#
_cell.length_a   1.000
_cell.length_b   1.000
_cell.length_c   1.000
_cell.angle_alpha   90.00
_cell.angle_beta   90.00
_cell.angle_gamma   90.00
#
_symmetry.space_group_name_H-M   'P 1'
#
loop_
_entity.id
_entity.type
_entity.pdbx_description
1 polymer ?
#
loop_
_entity_poly.entity_id
_entity_poly.type
_entity_poly.pdbx_seq_one_letter_code
_entity_poly.pdbx_strand_id
1 'polypeptide(L)'
;MDYFCRICDILKIRELVKNMENLDGRLVIGVSSRALFDLEAENEIFEKYGVAKYRKYQEEHEDEPLERGTAFYLVKSLLELNKQANRPIVEVVVMSRNSPETGMRMLKSLDMYGLDITRVALSGGEALSKYLKAFSVDLFLSKDEGDVQRVMDSGICASALIYAPPTDFNPEDSRVKIAFDADAVIFSDESECRFKKEGMDAFYKYEKENADIPLKEGPFANLLKKLSSIQESLPTSIELSPLRLAIVTSRSLPSHFRVIKTLRKWGVYVDEAYFLGGLRKDELLKAFGAHIFFDDQDTHLSSSSKYVPSGKVPYYSGSEINEVVKNKKKDNENA
;
A
#
# COMPACT_ATOMS: atom_id res chain seq x y z
N MET A 1 2.19 -9.92 -50.13
CA MET A 1 2.71 -9.08 -49.00
C MET A 1 1.74 -8.99 -47.82
N ASP A 2 0.42 -9.10 -48.04
CA ASP A 2 -0.59 -9.00 -46.96
C ASP A 2 -0.73 -10.21 -46.00
N TYR A 3 -0.34 -11.41 -46.43
CA TYR A 3 -0.50 -12.58 -45.58
C TYR A 3 0.50 -12.66 -44.43
N PHE A 4 1.74 -12.21 -44.64
CA PHE A 4 2.78 -12.13 -43.62
C PHE A 4 2.46 -11.06 -42.57
N CYS A 5 1.85 -9.94 -42.95
CA CYS A 5 1.46 -8.86 -42.05
C CYS A 5 0.35 -9.33 -41.09
N ARG A 6 -0.69 -10.05 -41.59
CA ARG A 6 -1.77 -10.61 -40.76
C ARG A 6 -1.31 -11.66 -39.77
N ILE A 7 -0.33 -12.49 -40.14
CA ILE A 7 0.23 -13.49 -39.22
C ILE A 7 1.03 -12.81 -38.11
N CYS A 8 1.82 -11.78 -38.43
CA CYS A 8 2.52 -10.96 -37.41
C CYS A 8 1.55 -10.26 -36.45
N ASP A 9 0.44 -9.75 -36.97
CA ASP A 9 -0.57 -9.09 -36.12
C ASP A 9 -1.30 -10.10 -35.23
N ILE A 10 -1.63 -11.30 -35.74
CA ILE A 10 -2.24 -12.37 -34.94
C ILE A 10 -1.27 -12.90 -33.88
N LEU A 11 0.01 -13.02 -34.19
CA LEU A 11 1.03 -13.43 -33.21
C LEU A 11 1.24 -12.36 -32.13
N LYS A 12 1.28 -11.09 -32.51
CA LYS A 12 1.33 -9.97 -31.57
C LYS A 12 0.09 -9.92 -30.67
N ILE A 13 -1.10 -10.13 -31.22
CA ILE A 13 -2.35 -10.19 -30.46
C ILE A 13 -2.33 -11.38 -29.50
N ARG A 14 -1.89 -12.56 -29.93
CA ARG A 14 -1.75 -13.74 -29.05
C ARG A 14 -0.72 -13.54 -27.94
N GLU A 15 0.39 -12.89 -28.23
CA GLU A 15 1.40 -12.56 -27.23
C GLU A 15 0.92 -11.47 -26.26
N LEU A 16 0.17 -10.48 -26.75
CA LEU A 16 -0.52 -9.49 -25.93
C LEU A 16 -1.58 -10.14 -25.01
N VAL A 17 -2.40 -11.03 -25.54
CA VAL A 17 -3.42 -11.78 -24.76
C VAL A 17 -2.72 -12.65 -23.70
N LYS A 18 -1.68 -13.40 -24.08
CA LYS A 18 -0.91 -14.22 -23.14
C LYS A 18 -0.22 -13.40 -22.06
N ASN A 19 0.29 -12.21 -22.42
CA ASN A 19 0.85 -11.26 -21.46
C ASN A 19 -0.24 -10.64 -20.56
N MET A 20 -1.46 -10.47 -21.03
CA MET A 20 -2.59 -10.02 -20.20
C MET A 20 -3.06 -11.08 -19.20
N GLU A 21 -2.91 -12.37 -19.52
CA GLU A 21 -3.32 -13.49 -18.67
C GLU A 21 -2.31 -13.79 -17.56
N ASN A 22 -1.03 -13.47 -17.75
CA ASN A 22 0.02 -13.77 -16.78
C ASN A 22 0.32 -12.58 -15.90
N LEU A 23 0.19 -12.74 -14.58
CA LEU A 23 0.54 -11.74 -13.54
C LEU A 23 1.98 -11.92 -13.02
N ASP A 24 2.70 -12.95 -13.48
CA ASP A 24 4.06 -13.21 -13.03
C ASP A 24 5.00 -12.03 -13.33
N GLY A 25 5.73 -11.61 -12.34
CA GLY A 25 6.66 -10.49 -12.45
C GLY A 25 6.03 -9.09 -12.41
N ARG A 26 4.68 -8.96 -12.38
CA ARG A 26 4.01 -7.68 -12.16
C ARG A 26 3.84 -7.39 -10.69
N LEU A 27 3.83 -6.12 -10.33
CA LEU A 27 3.33 -5.64 -9.05
C LEU A 27 1.80 -5.66 -9.08
N VAL A 28 1.18 -6.48 -8.24
CA VAL A 28 -0.28 -6.58 -8.18
C VAL A 28 -0.81 -5.89 -6.93
N ILE A 29 -1.61 -4.85 -7.14
CA ILE A 29 -2.26 -4.08 -6.07
C ILE A 29 -3.73 -4.47 -5.98
N GLY A 30 -4.12 -5.07 -4.87
CA GLY A 30 -5.52 -5.24 -4.51
C GLY A 30 -6.00 -4.00 -3.75
N VAL A 31 -7.00 -3.32 -4.27
CA VAL A 31 -7.54 -2.12 -3.63
C VAL A 31 -9.05 -2.25 -3.42
N SER A 32 -9.52 -2.00 -2.18
CA SER A 32 -10.96 -1.99 -1.93
C SER A 32 -11.61 -0.77 -2.57
N SER A 33 -12.88 -0.89 -2.96
CA SER A 33 -13.63 0.23 -3.52
C SER A 33 -13.63 1.46 -2.61
N ARG A 34 -13.72 1.26 -1.27
CA ARG A 34 -13.67 2.35 -0.27
C ARG A 34 -12.26 2.93 -0.06
N ALA A 35 -11.20 2.22 -0.42
CA ALA A 35 -9.85 2.79 -0.41
C ALA A 35 -9.55 3.58 -1.69
N LEU A 36 -10.08 3.11 -2.84
CA LEU A 36 -9.91 3.78 -4.14
C LEU A 36 -10.78 5.02 -4.27
N PHE A 37 -12.03 4.94 -3.82
CA PHE A 37 -13.01 6.03 -3.83
C PHE A 37 -13.42 6.39 -2.40
N ASP A 38 -13.78 7.66 -2.19
CA ASP A 38 -14.43 8.08 -0.95
C ASP A 38 -15.91 7.71 -1.00
N LEU A 39 -16.29 6.72 -0.24
CA LEU A 39 -17.62 6.13 -0.17
C LEU A 39 -18.21 6.27 1.25
N GLU A 40 -17.78 7.26 2.04
CA GLU A 40 -18.24 7.38 3.41
C GLU A 40 -19.72 7.74 3.48
N ALA A 41 -20.20 8.65 2.62
CA ALA A 41 -21.62 9.02 2.53
C ALA A 41 -22.49 7.81 2.13
N GLU A 42 -22.04 7.03 1.15
CA GLU A 42 -22.70 5.82 0.71
C GLU A 42 -22.72 4.73 1.80
N ASN A 43 -21.62 4.61 2.54
CA ASN A 43 -21.52 3.67 3.65
C ASN A 43 -22.48 4.04 4.79
N GLU A 44 -22.62 5.32 5.11
CA GLU A 44 -23.61 5.79 6.09
C GLU A 44 -25.05 5.42 5.70
N ILE A 45 -25.39 5.52 4.40
CA ILE A 45 -26.70 5.09 3.89
C ILE A 45 -26.89 3.59 4.10
N PHE A 46 -25.85 2.79 3.80
CA PHE A 46 -25.90 1.35 3.99
C PHE A 46 -26.09 0.98 5.47
N GLU A 47 -25.30 1.56 6.36
CA GLU A 47 -25.36 1.25 7.80
C GLU A 47 -26.68 1.69 8.44
N LYS A 48 -27.17 2.87 8.07
CA LYS A 48 -28.38 3.45 8.68
C LYS A 48 -29.67 2.88 8.11
N TYR A 49 -29.72 2.58 6.81
CA TYR A 49 -30.96 2.25 6.12
C TYR A 49 -30.94 0.87 5.44
N GLY A 50 -29.81 0.17 5.47
CA GLY A 50 -29.65 -1.18 4.94
C GLY A 50 -29.53 -1.28 3.42
N VAL A 51 -29.39 -2.51 2.95
CA VAL A 51 -29.05 -2.85 1.55
C VAL A 51 -30.03 -2.29 0.52
N ALA A 52 -31.34 -2.36 0.78
CA ALA A 52 -32.36 -1.94 -0.17
C ALA A 52 -32.28 -0.43 -0.49
N LYS A 53 -32.07 0.39 0.53
CA LYS A 53 -31.94 1.85 0.37
C LYS A 53 -30.62 2.20 -0.30
N TYR A 54 -29.52 1.51 0.09
CA TYR A 54 -28.22 1.67 -0.54
C TYR A 54 -28.26 1.33 -2.02
N ARG A 55 -28.89 0.20 -2.41
CA ARG A 55 -29.05 -0.20 -3.81
C ARG A 55 -29.73 0.89 -4.62
N LYS A 56 -30.89 1.38 -4.12
CA LYS A 56 -31.65 2.43 -4.79
C LYS A 56 -30.82 3.71 -4.95
N TYR A 57 -30.09 4.11 -3.93
CA TYR A 57 -29.21 5.27 -3.98
C TYR A 57 -28.11 5.10 -5.05
N GLN A 58 -27.48 3.94 -5.13
CA GLN A 58 -26.45 3.66 -6.15
C GLN A 58 -27.02 3.66 -7.58
N GLU A 59 -28.25 3.19 -7.77
CA GLU A 59 -28.94 3.27 -9.05
C GLU A 59 -29.26 4.72 -9.46
N GLU A 60 -29.80 5.51 -8.53
CA GLU A 60 -30.17 6.91 -8.78
C GLU A 60 -28.96 7.80 -9.12
N HIS A 61 -27.76 7.45 -8.64
CA HIS A 61 -26.51 8.21 -8.85
C HIS A 61 -25.52 7.47 -9.75
N GLU A 62 -25.96 6.48 -10.52
CA GLU A 62 -25.09 5.57 -11.28
C GLU A 62 -24.19 6.29 -12.29
N ASP A 63 -24.63 7.41 -12.85
CA ASP A 63 -23.90 8.21 -13.84
C ASP A 63 -23.08 9.35 -13.19
N GLU A 64 -23.07 9.46 -11.88
CA GLU A 64 -22.26 10.42 -11.14
C GLU A 64 -20.96 9.75 -10.67
N PRO A 65 -19.76 10.30 -11.01
CA PRO A 65 -18.52 9.72 -10.58
C PRO A 65 -18.39 9.74 -9.04
N LEU A 66 -17.83 8.67 -8.49
CA LEU A 66 -17.49 8.61 -7.08
C LEU A 66 -16.34 9.56 -6.76
N GLU A 67 -16.36 10.15 -5.57
CA GLU A 67 -15.25 10.99 -5.09
C GLU A 67 -13.95 10.20 -4.94
N ARG A 68 -12.83 10.88 -5.10
CA ARG A 68 -11.49 10.25 -5.04
C ARG A 68 -11.13 9.88 -3.62
N GLY A 69 -10.83 8.61 -3.39
CA GLY A 69 -10.36 8.10 -2.11
C GLY A 69 -8.84 8.23 -1.94
N THR A 70 -8.37 7.81 -0.79
CA THR A 70 -6.95 7.94 -0.38
C THR A 70 -5.98 7.22 -1.31
N ALA A 71 -6.36 6.04 -1.83
CA ALA A 71 -5.51 5.27 -2.73
C ALA A 71 -5.58 5.72 -4.20
N PHE A 72 -6.48 6.67 -4.55
CA PHE A 72 -6.74 7.04 -5.94
C PHE A 72 -5.49 7.49 -6.69
N TYR A 73 -4.77 8.46 -6.14
CA TYR A 73 -3.59 9.02 -6.80
C TYR A 73 -2.43 8.03 -6.89
N LEU A 74 -2.23 7.19 -5.86
CA LEU A 74 -1.26 6.10 -5.91
C LEU A 74 -1.59 5.13 -7.06
N VAL A 75 -2.84 4.66 -7.13
CA VAL A 75 -3.29 3.72 -8.18
C VAL A 75 -3.12 4.33 -9.56
N LYS A 76 -3.56 5.57 -9.76
CA LYS A 76 -3.42 6.28 -11.04
C LYS A 76 -1.95 6.38 -11.45
N SER A 77 -1.07 6.82 -10.55
CA SER A 77 0.35 6.97 -10.85
C SER A 77 1.05 5.63 -11.09
N LEU A 78 0.66 4.58 -10.37
CA LEU A 78 1.18 3.22 -10.61
C LEU A 78 0.78 2.69 -11.99
N LEU A 79 -0.46 2.91 -12.44
CA LEU A 79 -0.91 2.52 -13.78
C LEU A 79 -0.14 3.27 -14.89
N GLU A 80 0.23 4.54 -14.66
CA GLU A 80 1.05 5.31 -15.61
C GLU A 80 2.47 4.72 -15.80
N LEU A 81 3.02 3.98 -14.83
CA LEU A 81 4.29 3.28 -14.99
C LEU A 81 4.26 2.26 -16.13
N ASN A 82 3.12 1.64 -16.41
CA ASN A 82 2.97 0.71 -17.53
C ASN A 82 3.24 1.38 -18.88
N LYS A 83 2.78 2.63 -19.04
CA LYS A 83 3.02 3.42 -20.26
C LYS A 83 4.51 3.78 -20.40
N GLN A 84 5.14 4.20 -19.29
CA GLN A 84 6.57 4.57 -19.29
C GLN A 84 7.48 3.36 -19.53
N ALA A 85 7.10 2.19 -19.02
CA ALA A 85 7.82 0.95 -19.21
C ALA A 85 7.58 0.30 -20.60
N ASN A 86 6.59 0.77 -21.38
CA ASN A 86 6.10 0.14 -22.60
C ASN A 86 5.73 -1.34 -22.43
N ARG A 87 5.35 -1.74 -21.22
CA ARG A 87 4.94 -3.10 -20.88
C ARG A 87 4.15 -3.08 -19.56
N PRO A 88 3.24 -4.06 -19.32
CA PRO A 88 2.52 -4.14 -18.07
C PRO A 88 3.45 -4.63 -16.95
N ILE A 89 3.88 -3.72 -16.07
CA ILE A 89 4.68 -3.98 -14.86
C ILE A 89 3.86 -3.86 -13.59
N VAL A 90 2.71 -3.19 -13.66
CA VAL A 90 1.75 -3.04 -12.56
C VAL A 90 0.39 -3.53 -13.01
N GLU A 91 -0.29 -4.24 -12.15
CA GLU A 91 -1.68 -4.64 -12.28
C GLU A 91 -2.45 -4.14 -11.06
N VAL A 92 -3.65 -3.62 -11.28
CA VAL A 92 -4.55 -3.22 -10.20
C VAL A 92 -5.81 -4.06 -10.27
N VAL A 93 -6.19 -4.63 -9.12
CA VAL A 93 -7.43 -5.39 -8.96
C VAL A 93 -8.32 -4.63 -7.98
N VAL A 94 -9.45 -4.13 -8.45
CA VAL A 94 -10.45 -3.56 -7.53
C VAL A 94 -11.21 -4.70 -6.88
N MET A 95 -11.22 -4.70 -5.56
CA MET A 95 -11.86 -5.72 -4.75
C MET A 95 -12.96 -5.07 -3.89
N SER A 96 -14.20 -5.43 -4.12
CA SER A 96 -15.35 -4.82 -3.45
C SER A 96 -16.28 -5.86 -2.85
N ARG A 97 -16.83 -5.55 -1.67
CA ARG A 97 -17.92 -6.34 -1.07
C ARG A 97 -19.29 -6.04 -1.70
N ASN A 98 -19.36 -5.09 -2.61
CA ASN A 98 -20.58 -4.85 -3.38
C ASN A 98 -20.99 -6.09 -4.19
N SER A 99 -22.27 -6.22 -4.44
CA SER A 99 -22.80 -7.11 -5.48
C SER A 99 -22.51 -6.51 -6.87
N PRO A 100 -22.59 -7.28 -7.96
CA PRO A 100 -22.49 -6.73 -9.31
C PRO A 100 -23.42 -5.54 -9.56
N GLU A 101 -24.63 -5.59 -9.02
CA GLU A 101 -25.65 -4.56 -9.16
C GLU A 101 -25.27 -3.25 -8.44
N THR A 102 -24.82 -3.33 -7.18
CA THR A 102 -24.40 -2.14 -6.42
C THR A 102 -22.99 -1.65 -6.77
N GLY A 103 -22.25 -2.44 -7.54
CA GLY A 103 -20.92 -2.08 -8.05
C GLY A 103 -20.90 -1.27 -9.33
N MET A 104 -22.03 -1.09 -10.01
CA MET A 104 -22.10 -0.46 -11.34
C MET A 104 -21.54 0.98 -11.32
N ARG A 105 -21.94 1.83 -10.36
CA ARG A 105 -21.43 3.20 -10.22
C ARG A 105 -19.91 3.23 -10.07
N MET A 106 -19.35 2.27 -9.32
CA MET A 106 -17.90 2.15 -9.19
C MET A 106 -17.23 1.80 -10.52
N LEU A 107 -17.79 0.84 -11.29
CA LEU A 107 -17.27 0.48 -12.61
C LEU A 107 -17.30 1.65 -13.58
N LYS A 108 -18.42 2.41 -13.62
CA LYS A 108 -18.53 3.64 -14.41
C LYS A 108 -17.51 4.70 -13.96
N SER A 109 -17.27 4.84 -12.66
CA SER A 109 -16.27 5.77 -12.13
C SER A 109 -14.85 5.42 -12.59
N LEU A 110 -14.49 4.11 -12.67
CA LEU A 110 -13.21 3.69 -13.22
C LEU A 110 -13.02 4.18 -14.66
N ASP A 111 -14.06 4.03 -15.49
CA ASP A 111 -14.05 4.46 -16.89
C ASP A 111 -14.00 5.99 -17.01
N MET A 112 -14.84 6.72 -16.27
CA MET A 112 -14.87 8.18 -16.25
C MET A 112 -13.54 8.82 -15.83
N TYR A 113 -12.79 8.18 -14.92
CA TYR A 113 -11.47 8.62 -14.51
C TYR A 113 -10.33 8.11 -15.42
N GLY A 114 -10.64 7.30 -16.42
CA GLY A 114 -9.67 6.72 -17.34
C GLY A 114 -8.64 5.82 -16.63
N LEU A 115 -9.06 5.10 -15.58
CA LEU A 115 -8.22 4.14 -14.89
C LEU A 115 -8.20 2.83 -15.68
N ASP A 116 -7.04 2.45 -16.20
CA ASP A 116 -6.85 1.20 -16.95
C ASP A 116 -6.84 -0.01 -16.00
N ILE A 117 -8.01 -0.30 -15.43
CA ILE A 117 -8.24 -1.41 -14.50
C ILE A 117 -9.20 -2.41 -15.15
N THR A 118 -8.68 -3.57 -15.51
CA THR A 118 -9.44 -4.60 -16.22
C THR A 118 -9.93 -5.72 -15.30
N ARG A 119 -9.42 -5.80 -14.06
CA ARG A 119 -9.78 -6.85 -13.10
C ARG A 119 -10.53 -6.27 -11.91
N VAL A 120 -11.73 -6.80 -11.70
CA VAL A 120 -12.61 -6.40 -10.60
C VAL A 120 -13.20 -7.65 -9.95
N ALA A 121 -13.18 -7.71 -8.63
CA ALA A 121 -13.83 -8.75 -7.83
C ALA A 121 -14.97 -8.13 -7.03
N LEU A 122 -16.19 -8.51 -7.32
CA LEU A 122 -17.41 -8.12 -6.61
C LEU A 122 -17.89 -9.32 -5.79
N SER A 123 -17.70 -9.29 -4.47
CA SER A 123 -17.87 -10.48 -3.63
C SER A 123 -19.26 -10.63 -2.99
N GLY A 124 -20.15 -9.64 -3.15
CA GLY A 124 -21.50 -9.71 -2.62
C GLY A 124 -21.56 -9.85 -1.09
N GLY A 125 -20.67 -9.17 -0.36
CA GLY A 125 -20.59 -9.21 1.11
C GLY A 125 -19.53 -10.17 1.68
N GLU A 126 -18.97 -11.08 0.85
CA GLU A 126 -17.94 -12.01 1.30
C GLU A 126 -16.60 -11.31 1.59
N ALA A 127 -15.80 -11.89 2.52
CA ALA A 127 -14.49 -11.40 2.88
C ALA A 127 -13.53 -11.44 1.69
N LEU A 128 -12.86 -10.33 1.40
CA LEU A 128 -11.98 -10.17 0.24
C LEU A 128 -10.68 -10.97 0.36
N SER A 129 -10.21 -11.22 1.57
CA SER A 129 -8.98 -11.96 1.86
C SER A 129 -8.92 -13.35 1.19
N LYS A 130 -10.07 -14.00 0.97
CA LYS A 130 -10.17 -15.31 0.30
C LYS A 130 -9.65 -15.30 -1.14
N TYR A 131 -9.71 -14.17 -1.81
CA TYR A 131 -9.45 -14.05 -3.25
C TYR A 131 -8.06 -13.51 -3.59
N LEU A 132 -7.35 -12.93 -2.62
CA LEU A 132 -6.05 -12.28 -2.84
C LEU A 132 -5.01 -13.20 -3.48
N LYS A 133 -4.95 -14.45 -3.02
CA LYS A 133 -4.02 -15.44 -3.57
C LYS A 133 -4.32 -15.76 -5.04
N ALA A 134 -5.60 -15.81 -5.43
CA ALA A 134 -6.00 -16.10 -6.81
C ALA A 134 -5.59 -15.00 -7.79
N PHE A 135 -5.48 -13.76 -7.31
CA PHE A 135 -4.99 -12.62 -8.09
C PHE A 135 -3.51 -12.33 -7.89
N SER A 136 -2.78 -13.16 -7.13
CA SER A 136 -1.35 -12.95 -6.83
C SER A 136 -1.06 -11.55 -6.26
N VAL A 137 -1.91 -11.06 -5.37
CA VAL A 137 -1.81 -9.70 -4.80
C VAL A 137 -0.55 -9.57 -3.96
N ASP A 138 0.22 -8.51 -4.18
CA ASP A 138 1.43 -8.15 -3.42
C ASP A 138 1.14 -7.13 -2.30
N LEU A 139 0.18 -6.22 -2.55
CA LEU A 139 -0.26 -5.21 -1.60
C LEU A 139 -1.78 -5.11 -1.61
N PHE A 140 -2.40 -5.21 -0.43
CA PHE A 140 -3.83 -5.03 -0.26
C PHE A 140 -4.13 -3.77 0.54
N LEU A 141 -4.94 -2.86 -0.03
CA LEU A 141 -5.35 -1.60 0.57
C LEU A 141 -6.85 -1.60 0.84
N SER A 142 -7.26 -1.41 2.08
CA SER A 142 -8.67 -1.43 2.45
C SER A 142 -8.98 -0.45 3.59
N LYS A 143 -10.23 -0.01 3.69
CA LYS A 143 -10.79 0.68 4.87
C LYS A 143 -11.48 -0.29 5.85
N ASP A 144 -11.48 -1.59 5.57
CA ASP A 144 -12.02 -2.62 6.47
C ASP A 144 -10.89 -3.21 7.31
N GLU A 145 -10.89 -2.89 8.61
CA GLU A 145 -9.87 -3.35 9.55
C GLU A 145 -9.83 -4.88 9.66
N GLY A 146 -10.99 -5.54 9.65
CA GLY A 146 -11.08 -6.99 9.73
C GLY A 146 -10.50 -7.69 8.50
N ASP A 147 -10.68 -7.14 7.28
CA ASP A 147 -10.06 -7.68 6.09
C ASP A 147 -8.53 -7.49 6.11
N VAL A 148 -8.07 -6.29 6.49
CA VAL A 148 -6.64 -5.97 6.58
C VAL A 148 -5.95 -6.89 7.60
N GLN A 149 -6.53 -7.06 8.80
CA GLN A 149 -5.96 -7.92 9.83
C GLN A 149 -5.92 -9.40 9.39
N ARG A 150 -6.99 -9.91 8.76
CA ARG A 150 -6.98 -11.28 8.23
C ARG A 150 -5.90 -11.50 7.17
N VAL A 151 -5.66 -10.51 6.32
CA VAL A 151 -4.59 -10.58 5.32
C VAL A 151 -3.23 -10.57 5.99
N MET A 152 -3.01 -9.69 6.95
CA MET A 152 -1.78 -9.65 7.75
C MET A 152 -1.50 -10.99 8.42
N ASP A 153 -2.49 -11.55 9.11
CA ASP A 153 -2.35 -12.82 9.83
C ASP A 153 -2.13 -14.03 8.91
N SER A 154 -2.61 -13.95 7.67
CA SER A 154 -2.41 -15.00 6.67
C SER A 154 -1.02 -14.98 6.04
N GLY A 155 -0.28 -13.86 6.12
CA GLY A 155 0.99 -13.65 5.46
C GLY A 155 0.96 -13.76 3.92
N ILE A 156 -0.22 -13.62 3.30
CA ILE A 156 -0.38 -13.75 1.84
C ILE A 156 0.32 -12.60 1.11
N CYS A 157 0.12 -11.37 1.58
CA CYS A 157 0.72 -10.16 1.01
C CYS A 157 0.83 -9.06 2.05
N ALA A 158 1.52 -7.97 1.73
CA ALA A 158 1.46 -6.74 2.50
C ALA A 158 0.02 -6.20 2.55
N SER A 159 -0.41 -5.68 3.70
CA SER A 159 -1.75 -5.09 3.82
C SER A 159 -1.76 -3.86 4.72
N ALA A 160 -2.57 -2.86 4.37
CA ALA A 160 -2.71 -1.64 5.14
C ALA A 160 -4.15 -1.14 5.23
N LEU A 161 -4.50 -0.67 6.42
CA LEU A 161 -5.74 0.04 6.70
C LEU A 161 -5.59 1.50 6.27
N ILE A 162 -6.39 1.93 5.29
CA ILE A 162 -6.27 3.25 4.69
C ILE A 162 -7.05 4.29 5.49
N TYR A 163 -6.36 5.37 5.85
CA TYR A 163 -6.94 6.54 6.51
C TYR A 163 -7.84 7.34 5.55
N ALA A 164 -8.56 8.34 6.08
CA ALA A 164 -9.30 9.29 5.25
C ALA A 164 -8.32 10.05 4.31
N PRO A 165 -8.78 10.44 3.10
CA PRO A 165 -7.92 11.20 2.19
C PRO A 165 -7.61 12.58 2.78
N PRO A 166 -6.37 13.09 2.61
CA PRO A 166 -6.05 14.47 2.98
C PRO A 166 -6.84 15.46 2.09
N THR A 167 -7.27 16.57 2.68
CA THR A 167 -8.24 17.52 2.06
C THR A 167 -7.72 18.17 0.78
N ASP A 168 -6.43 18.51 0.76
CA ASP A 168 -5.82 19.31 -0.32
C ASP A 168 -4.70 18.55 -1.07
N PHE A 169 -4.74 17.23 -1.05
CA PHE A 169 -3.71 16.43 -1.71
C PHE A 169 -3.95 16.36 -3.22
N ASN A 170 -3.09 17.03 -3.95
CA ASN A 170 -3.03 16.93 -5.41
C ASN A 170 -1.57 16.84 -5.82
N PRO A 171 -1.05 15.63 -6.11
CA PRO A 171 0.34 15.46 -6.48
C PRO A 171 0.62 16.09 -7.83
N GLU A 172 1.50 17.10 -7.87
CA GLU A 172 1.96 17.75 -9.09
C GLU A 172 3.00 16.90 -9.86
N ASP A 173 3.67 16.00 -9.14
CA ASP A 173 4.73 15.16 -9.68
C ASP A 173 4.13 13.90 -10.34
N SER A 174 4.54 13.62 -11.56
CA SER A 174 4.14 12.41 -12.30
C SER A 174 4.83 11.14 -11.79
N ARG A 175 5.82 11.27 -10.89
CA ARG A 175 6.54 10.14 -10.30
C ARG A 175 5.73 9.52 -9.17
N VAL A 176 5.72 8.20 -9.10
CA VAL A 176 5.17 7.46 -7.96
C VAL A 176 6.13 7.59 -6.77
N LYS A 177 5.65 8.10 -5.65
CA LYS A 177 6.44 8.28 -4.42
C LYS A 177 5.80 7.50 -3.28
N ILE A 178 6.52 6.49 -2.77
CA ILE A 178 6.05 5.63 -1.69
C ILE A 178 7.03 5.75 -0.52
N ALA A 179 6.50 6.09 0.66
CA ALA A 179 7.27 6.18 1.89
C ALA A 179 6.87 5.07 2.87
N PHE A 180 7.84 4.55 3.60
CA PHE A 180 7.66 3.48 4.57
C PHE A 180 8.32 3.84 5.89
N ASP A 181 7.66 3.51 7.00
CA ASP A 181 8.42 3.35 8.25
C ASP A 181 9.31 2.11 8.18
N ALA A 182 10.29 2.04 9.06
CA ALA A 182 11.26 0.96 9.08
C ALA A 182 10.78 -0.22 9.95
N ASP A 183 10.62 0.04 11.26
CA ASP A 183 10.30 -1.00 12.25
C ASP A 183 8.84 -1.42 12.17
N ALA A 184 8.59 -2.73 12.31
CA ALA A 184 7.27 -3.34 12.19
C ALA A 184 6.57 -3.15 10.82
N VAL A 185 7.21 -2.47 9.85
CA VAL A 185 6.73 -2.30 8.47
C VAL A 185 7.68 -3.03 7.50
N ILE A 186 8.85 -2.46 7.22
CA ILE A 186 9.87 -3.09 6.36
C ILE A 186 10.60 -4.21 7.12
N PHE A 187 10.96 -3.94 8.36
CA PHE A 187 11.59 -4.92 9.27
C PHE A 187 10.57 -5.45 10.27
N SER A 188 10.91 -6.57 10.90
CA SER A 188 10.07 -7.14 11.96
C SER A 188 9.92 -6.16 13.13
N ASP A 189 8.94 -6.42 13.97
CA ASP A 189 8.65 -5.66 15.18
C ASP A 189 9.60 -5.94 16.37
N GLU A 190 10.65 -6.73 16.15
CA GLU A 190 11.60 -7.14 17.20
C GLU A 190 12.29 -5.94 17.87
N SER A 191 12.77 -4.98 17.08
CA SER A 191 13.43 -3.77 17.58
C SER A 191 12.45 -2.86 18.32
N GLU A 192 11.26 -2.69 17.78
CA GLU A 192 10.19 -1.89 18.40
C GLU A 192 9.70 -2.53 19.72
N CYS A 193 9.54 -3.85 19.74
CA CYS A 193 9.18 -4.59 20.95
C CYS A 193 10.23 -4.41 22.04
N ARG A 194 11.53 -4.49 21.69
CA ARG A 194 12.63 -4.27 22.61
C ARG A 194 12.64 -2.83 23.16
N PHE A 195 12.50 -1.85 22.27
CA PHE A 195 12.42 -0.44 22.67
C PHE A 195 11.26 -0.21 23.66
N LYS A 196 10.08 -0.75 23.36
CA LYS A 196 8.92 -0.60 24.23
C LYS A 196 9.08 -1.29 25.59
N LYS A 197 9.78 -2.41 25.67
CA LYS A 197 10.00 -3.15 26.92
C LYS A 197 11.16 -2.61 27.76
N GLU A 198 12.30 -2.35 27.14
CA GLU A 198 13.56 -2.15 27.82
C GLU A 198 14.05 -0.68 27.74
N GLY A 199 13.42 0.14 26.89
CA GLY A 199 13.77 1.54 26.71
C GLY A 199 14.90 1.80 25.71
N MET A 200 15.29 3.08 25.57
CA MET A 200 16.18 3.57 24.53
C MET A 200 17.63 3.05 24.68
N ASP A 201 18.15 3.02 25.90
CA ASP A 201 19.56 2.61 26.14
C ASP A 201 19.78 1.15 25.78
N ALA A 202 18.86 0.28 26.18
CA ALA A 202 18.89 -1.15 25.84
C ALA A 202 18.75 -1.37 24.34
N PHE A 203 17.87 -0.61 23.67
CA PHE A 203 17.71 -0.61 22.22
C PHE A 203 19.03 -0.24 21.52
N TYR A 204 19.67 0.88 21.88
CA TYR A 204 20.94 1.30 21.25
C TYR A 204 22.06 0.31 21.47
N LYS A 205 22.17 -0.26 22.68
CA LYS A 205 23.15 -1.30 22.97
C LYS A 205 22.95 -2.52 22.07
N TYR A 206 21.71 -3.01 21.97
CA TYR A 206 21.35 -4.14 21.12
C TYR A 206 21.64 -3.86 19.64
N GLU A 207 21.25 -2.71 19.10
CA GLU A 207 21.49 -2.35 17.71
C GLU A 207 23.00 -2.24 17.39
N LYS A 208 23.80 -1.75 18.34
CA LYS A 208 25.26 -1.68 18.21
C LYS A 208 25.91 -3.06 18.22
N GLU A 209 25.50 -3.93 19.13
CA GLU A 209 26.03 -5.31 19.24
C GLU A 209 25.64 -6.16 18.04
N ASN A 210 24.51 -5.89 17.40
CA ASN A 210 23.99 -6.62 16.26
C ASN A 210 24.13 -5.87 14.92
N ALA A 211 25.01 -4.87 14.84
CA ALA A 211 25.14 -4.00 13.68
C ALA A 211 25.46 -4.74 12.36
N ASP A 212 26.06 -5.92 12.43
CA ASP A 212 26.41 -6.77 11.28
C ASP A 212 25.40 -7.90 11.02
N ILE A 213 24.42 -8.06 11.91
CA ILE A 213 23.35 -9.05 11.77
C ILE A 213 22.14 -8.35 11.12
N PRO A 214 21.71 -8.78 9.93
CA PRO A 214 20.55 -8.15 9.27
C PRO A 214 19.30 -8.19 10.15
N LEU A 215 18.48 -7.15 10.03
CA LEU A 215 17.14 -7.14 10.57
C LEU A 215 16.30 -8.23 9.89
N LYS A 216 15.38 -8.81 10.64
CA LYS A 216 14.41 -9.76 10.08
C LYS A 216 13.40 -9.04 9.21
N GLU A 217 12.85 -9.76 8.22
CA GLU A 217 11.84 -9.23 7.33
C GLU A 217 10.54 -8.93 8.07
N GLY A 218 10.00 -7.74 7.83
CA GLY A 218 8.68 -7.32 8.25
C GLY A 218 7.62 -7.59 7.17
N PRO A 219 6.37 -7.22 7.42
CA PRO A 219 5.25 -7.54 6.53
C PRO A 219 5.38 -6.90 5.15
N PHE A 220 6.10 -5.80 4.99
CA PHE A 220 6.29 -5.08 3.73
C PHE A 220 7.63 -5.35 3.04
N ALA A 221 8.47 -6.22 3.60
CA ALA A 221 9.79 -6.52 3.03
C ALA A 221 9.72 -7.03 1.59
N ASN A 222 8.83 -7.99 1.30
CA ASN A 222 8.67 -8.54 -0.04
C ASN A 222 8.13 -7.52 -1.04
N LEU A 223 7.21 -6.65 -0.61
CA LEU A 223 6.71 -5.55 -1.42
C LEU A 223 7.85 -4.58 -1.77
N LEU A 224 8.67 -4.18 -0.80
CA LEU A 224 9.81 -3.28 -1.03
C LEU A 224 10.82 -3.89 -2.00
N LYS A 225 11.17 -5.17 -1.85
CA LYS A 225 12.05 -5.91 -2.78
C LYS A 225 11.50 -5.89 -4.20
N LYS A 226 10.20 -6.11 -4.35
CA LYS A 226 9.53 -6.11 -5.66
C LYS A 226 9.51 -4.72 -6.29
N LEU A 227 9.20 -3.69 -5.51
CA LEU A 227 9.26 -2.28 -5.96
C LEU A 227 10.68 -1.88 -6.39
N SER A 228 11.70 -2.25 -5.62
CA SER A 228 13.11 -2.01 -5.97
C SER A 228 13.48 -2.70 -7.29
N SER A 229 13.09 -3.95 -7.48
CA SER A 229 13.32 -4.69 -8.74
C SER A 229 12.60 -4.04 -9.94
N ILE A 230 11.40 -3.52 -9.75
CA ILE A 230 10.69 -2.78 -10.79
C ILE A 230 11.46 -1.50 -11.14
N GLN A 231 11.90 -0.74 -10.13
CA GLN A 231 12.67 0.48 -10.32
C GLN A 231 13.94 0.22 -11.16
N GLU A 232 14.69 -0.85 -10.86
CA GLU A 232 15.87 -1.27 -11.64
C GLU A 232 15.53 -1.67 -13.08
N SER A 233 14.33 -2.19 -13.32
CA SER A 233 13.87 -2.63 -14.63
C SER A 233 13.39 -1.51 -15.55
N LEU A 234 13.21 -0.29 -15.02
CA LEU A 234 12.76 0.87 -15.80
C LEU A 234 13.91 1.42 -16.68
N PRO A 235 13.60 1.96 -17.86
CA PRO A 235 14.62 2.39 -18.83
C PRO A 235 15.30 3.74 -18.46
N THR A 236 15.13 4.23 -17.26
CA THR A 236 15.66 5.50 -16.77
C THR A 236 16.76 5.28 -15.75
N SER A 237 17.69 6.25 -15.61
CA SER A 237 18.62 6.22 -14.48
C SER A 237 17.83 6.33 -13.15
N ILE A 238 18.44 5.82 -12.08
CA ILE A 238 17.80 5.78 -10.75
C ILE A 238 17.37 7.19 -10.32
N GLU A 239 18.20 8.22 -10.59
CA GLU A 239 17.91 9.61 -10.22
C GLU A 239 16.69 10.19 -10.95
N LEU A 240 16.41 9.66 -12.12
CA LEU A 240 15.27 10.05 -12.97
C LEU A 240 14.14 9.02 -12.93
N SER A 241 14.23 8.03 -12.05
CA SER A 241 13.23 6.97 -11.95
C SER A 241 11.82 7.55 -11.68
N PRO A 242 10.82 7.11 -12.44
CA PRO A 242 9.43 7.48 -12.19
C PRO A 242 8.84 6.84 -10.94
N LEU A 243 9.56 5.93 -10.31
CA LEU A 243 9.23 5.33 -9.01
C LEU A 243 10.30 5.73 -8.00
N ARG A 244 9.88 6.39 -6.91
CA ARG A 244 10.73 6.84 -5.80
C ARG A 244 10.32 6.16 -4.51
N LEU A 245 11.29 5.55 -3.83
CA LEU A 245 11.10 4.84 -2.58
C LEU A 245 11.84 5.54 -1.44
N ALA A 246 11.14 5.82 -0.35
CA ALA A 246 11.73 6.44 0.83
C ALA A 246 11.49 5.63 2.11
N ILE A 247 12.50 5.56 2.97
CA ILE A 247 12.36 5.08 4.35
C ILE A 247 12.37 6.30 5.27
N VAL A 248 11.34 6.41 6.13
CA VAL A 248 11.17 7.52 7.07
C VAL A 248 11.01 6.96 8.48
N THR A 249 12.09 6.92 9.25
CA THR A 249 12.13 6.21 10.54
C THR A 249 12.50 7.12 11.70
N SER A 250 11.98 6.80 12.89
CA SER A 250 12.39 7.44 14.15
C SER A 250 13.77 6.99 14.65
N ARG A 251 14.40 6.02 13.99
CA ARG A 251 15.77 5.61 14.33
C ARG A 251 16.77 6.77 14.20
N SER A 252 17.85 6.70 14.98
CA SER A 252 18.99 7.62 14.90
C SER A 252 20.30 6.86 14.98
N LEU A 253 21.44 7.57 15.00
CA LEU A 253 22.75 6.98 15.30
C LEU A 253 22.73 6.25 16.65
N PRO A 254 23.31 5.05 16.76
CA PRO A 254 24.03 4.27 15.74
C PRO A 254 23.15 3.23 14.97
N SER A 255 21.84 3.17 15.22
CA SER A 255 20.97 2.10 14.70
C SER A 255 20.73 2.14 13.18
N HIS A 256 21.02 3.28 12.52
CA HIS A 256 20.90 3.43 11.07
C HIS A 256 21.86 2.53 10.27
N PHE A 257 23.02 2.18 10.79
CA PHE A 257 23.97 1.31 10.08
C PHE A 257 23.37 -0.08 9.78
N ARG A 258 22.65 -0.63 10.76
CA ARG A 258 22.03 -1.95 10.62
C ARG A 258 20.94 -1.93 9.52
N VAL A 259 20.16 -0.85 9.44
CA VAL A 259 19.17 -0.63 8.37
C VAL A 259 19.85 -0.68 6.99
N ILE A 260 20.87 0.14 6.77
CA ILE A 260 21.58 0.24 5.49
C ILE A 260 22.23 -1.11 5.11
N LYS A 261 22.88 -1.79 6.07
CA LYS A 261 23.50 -3.10 5.84
C LYS A 261 22.46 -4.16 5.49
N THR A 262 21.28 -4.11 6.12
CA THR A 262 20.17 -5.04 5.83
C THR A 262 19.66 -4.85 4.40
N LEU A 263 19.39 -3.62 3.98
CA LEU A 263 18.95 -3.31 2.62
C LEU A 263 19.96 -3.78 1.58
N ARG A 264 21.26 -3.52 1.80
CA ARG A 264 22.33 -4.02 0.94
C ARG A 264 22.34 -5.54 0.83
N LYS A 265 22.17 -6.24 1.97
CA LYS A 265 22.13 -7.70 1.98
C LYS A 265 20.91 -8.28 1.25
N TRP A 266 19.79 -7.55 1.27
CA TRP A 266 18.59 -7.92 0.50
C TRP A 266 18.69 -7.58 -0.98
N GLY A 267 19.70 -6.82 -1.40
CA GLY A 267 19.79 -6.28 -2.76
C GLY A 267 18.71 -5.25 -3.06
N VAL A 268 18.29 -4.50 -2.05
CA VAL A 268 17.21 -3.50 -2.17
C VAL A 268 17.82 -2.11 -2.26
N TYR A 269 17.41 -1.38 -3.28
CA TYR A 269 17.69 0.04 -3.43
C TYR A 269 16.49 0.87 -2.97
N VAL A 270 16.76 1.93 -2.21
CA VAL A 270 15.81 3.00 -1.90
C VAL A 270 16.45 4.34 -2.24
N ASP A 271 15.67 5.27 -2.77
CA ASP A 271 16.19 6.58 -3.20
C ASP A 271 16.56 7.45 -2.00
N GLU A 272 15.76 7.40 -0.95
CA GLU A 272 15.87 8.31 0.18
C GLU A 272 15.70 7.53 1.50
N ALA A 273 16.49 7.89 2.50
CA ALA A 273 16.37 7.35 3.85
C ALA A 273 16.54 8.47 4.88
N TYR A 274 15.55 8.67 5.71
CA TYR A 274 15.48 9.73 6.71
C TYR A 274 15.45 9.14 8.11
N PHE A 275 16.51 9.38 8.86
CA PHE A 275 16.69 8.93 10.24
C PHE A 275 16.42 10.12 11.18
N LEU A 276 15.20 10.21 11.68
CA LEU A 276 14.67 11.43 12.31
C LEU A 276 14.99 11.55 13.78
N GLY A 277 15.44 10.49 14.47
CA GLY A 277 15.77 10.54 15.89
C GLY A 277 14.61 10.98 16.78
N GLY A 278 13.38 10.61 16.42
CA GLY A 278 12.16 10.97 17.14
C GLY A 278 11.51 12.29 16.71
N LEU A 279 12.04 13.00 15.70
CA LEU A 279 11.34 14.15 15.11
C LEU A 279 10.08 13.69 14.37
N ARG A 280 9.12 14.61 14.22
CA ARG A 280 7.88 14.38 13.51
C ARG A 280 8.13 14.09 12.03
N LYS A 281 7.34 13.15 11.47
CA LYS A 281 7.47 12.70 10.08
C LYS A 281 6.67 13.57 9.10
N ASP A 282 5.64 14.26 9.54
CA ASP A 282 4.64 14.95 8.72
C ASP A 282 5.20 15.98 7.75
N GLU A 283 6.02 16.91 8.22
CA GLU A 283 6.62 17.94 7.36
C GLU A 283 7.56 17.35 6.31
N LEU A 284 8.31 16.31 6.68
CA LEU A 284 9.17 15.58 5.74
C LEU A 284 8.37 14.86 4.67
N LEU A 285 7.32 14.16 5.07
CA LEU A 285 6.44 13.43 4.14
C LEU A 285 5.73 14.38 3.19
N LYS A 286 5.30 15.57 3.68
CA LYS A 286 4.76 16.63 2.87
C LYS A 286 5.79 17.13 1.84
N ALA A 287 7.03 17.39 2.28
CA ALA A 287 8.11 17.82 1.37
C ALA A 287 8.49 16.75 0.34
N PHE A 288 8.51 15.47 0.73
CA PHE A 288 8.71 14.35 -0.18
C PHE A 288 7.55 14.22 -1.18
N GLY A 289 6.33 14.58 -0.78
CA GLY A 289 5.12 14.47 -1.59
C GLY A 289 4.70 13.00 -1.81
N ALA A 290 4.69 12.21 -0.73
CA ALA A 290 4.35 10.81 -0.79
C ALA A 290 2.93 10.58 -1.33
N HIS A 291 2.78 9.71 -2.34
CA HIS A 291 1.48 9.21 -2.81
C HIS A 291 0.84 8.27 -1.79
N ILE A 292 1.67 7.65 -0.95
CA ILE A 292 1.25 6.93 0.24
C ILE A 292 2.42 6.77 1.21
N PHE A 293 2.10 6.83 2.50
CA PHE A 293 3.01 6.52 3.60
C PHE A 293 2.45 5.37 4.43
N PHE A 294 3.29 4.38 4.73
CA PHE A 294 2.95 3.22 5.55
C PHE A 294 3.69 3.26 6.89
N ASP A 295 2.94 3.15 7.99
CA ASP A 295 3.46 3.15 9.36
C ASP A 295 2.59 2.25 10.24
N ASP A 296 3.13 1.71 11.32
CA ASP A 296 2.41 0.86 12.27
C ASP A 296 1.75 1.67 13.40
N GLN A 297 2.15 2.93 13.60
CA GLN A 297 1.79 3.75 14.75
C GLN A 297 0.77 4.85 14.41
N ASP A 298 -0.39 4.80 15.09
CA ASP A 298 -1.44 5.82 14.95
C ASP A 298 -0.94 7.24 15.30
N THR A 299 0.04 7.37 16.19
CA THR A 299 0.63 8.66 16.58
C THR A 299 1.30 9.38 15.40
N HIS A 300 1.98 8.63 14.53
CA HIS A 300 2.58 9.17 13.31
C HIS A 300 1.51 9.40 12.23
N LEU A 301 0.62 8.43 12.05
CA LEU A 301 -0.40 8.46 11.00
C LEU A 301 -1.43 9.57 11.22
N SER A 302 -1.84 9.85 12.46
CA SER A 302 -2.80 10.92 12.79
C SER A 302 -2.29 12.32 12.41
N SER A 303 -0.99 12.53 12.36
CA SER A 303 -0.40 13.79 11.93
C SER A 303 -0.12 13.80 10.42
N SER A 304 0.46 12.73 9.87
CA SER A 304 0.86 12.64 8.47
C SER A 304 -0.33 12.54 7.51
N SER A 305 -1.41 11.86 7.91
CA SER A 305 -2.62 11.70 7.07
C SER A 305 -3.32 13.01 6.72
N LYS A 306 -3.01 14.10 7.42
CA LYS A 306 -3.50 15.45 7.09
C LYS A 306 -2.84 16.01 5.82
N TYR A 307 -1.66 15.53 5.47
CA TYR A 307 -0.84 16.07 4.38
C TYR A 307 -0.60 15.08 3.26
N VAL A 308 -0.47 13.78 3.57
CA VAL A 308 -0.21 12.74 2.59
C VAL A 308 -1.13 11.53 2.82
N PRO A 309 -1.56 10.83 1.75
CA PRO A 309 -2.25 9.56 1.87
C PRO A 309 -1.48 8.62 2.79
N SER A 310 -2.18 8.00 3.74
CA SER A 310 -1.55 7.20 4.78
C SER A 310 -2.26 5.87 5.00
N GLY A 311 -1.48 4.83 5.25
CA GLY A 311 -1.96 3.48 5.53
C GLY A 311 -1.31 2.89 6.77
N LYS A 312 -2.15 2.40 7.70
CA LYS A 312 -1.70 1.72 8.91
C LYS A 312 -1.39 0.25 8.60
N VAL A 313 -0.20 -0.16 8.96
CA VAL A 313 0.23 -1.56 8.93
C VAL A 313 -0.06 -2.18 10.30
N PRO A 314 -1.05 -3.09 10.42
CA PRO A 314 -1.31 -3.71 11.70
C PRO A 314 -0.23 -4.71 12.08
N TYR A 315 -0.02 -4.91 13.38
CA TYR A 315 0.82 -6.01 13.83
C TYR A 315 0.14 -7.36 13.57
N TYR A 316 0.94 -8.38 13.33
CA TYR A 316 0.45 -9.76 13.33
C TYR A 316 -0.25 -10.05 14.66
N SER A 317 -1.43 -10.69 14.64
CA SER A 317 -2.24 -10.91 15.84
C SER A 317 -1.51 -11.71 16.93
N GLY A 318 -0.62 -12.61 16.55
CA GLY A 318 0.24 -13.39 17.45
C GLY A 318 1.53 -12.68 17.88
N SER A 319 1.74 -11.42 17.50
CA SER A 319 2.96 -10.70 17.88
C SER A 319 2.96 -10.31 19.36
N GLU A 320 4.12 -10.48 20.00
CA GLU A 320 4.36 -10.08 21.38
C GLU A 320 4.17 -8.58 21.63
N ILE A 321 4.36 -7.74 20.60
CA ILE A 321 4.19 -6.30 20.69
C ILE A 321 2.74 -5.90 21.07
N ASN A 322 1.75 -6.71 20.68
CA ASN A 322 0.35 -6.47 21.04
C ASN A 322 0.14 -6.49 22.56
N GLU A 323 0.79 -7.40 23.28
CA GLU A 323 0.73 -7.47 24.73
C GLU A 323 1.43 -6.29 25.38
N VAL A 324 2.60 -5.92 24.86
CA VAL A 324 3.38 -4.77 25.35
C VAL A 324 2.59 -3.47 25.19
N VAL A 325 1.93 -3.28 24.06
CA VAL A 325 1.11 -2.07 23.80
C VAL A 325 -0.13 -2.04 24.69
N LYS A 326 -0.80 -3.19 24.89
CA LYS A 326 -1.97 -3.28 25.79
C LYS A 326 -1.61 -2.96 27.23
N ASN A 327 -0.49 -3.46 27.73
CA ASN A 327 -0.05 -3.20 29.10
C ASN A 327 0.27 -1.72 29.32
N LYS A 328 1.00 -1.07 28.38
CA LYS A 328 1.28 0.37 28.47
C LYS A 328 0.04 1.26 28.45
N LYS A 329 -1.00 0.88 27.68
CA LYS A 329 -2.27 1.62 27.70
C LYS A 329 -2.95 1.54 29.06
N LYS A 330 -2.99 0.35 29.70
CA LYS A 330 -3.54 0.16 31.05
C LYS A 330 -2.77 0.97 32.10
N ASP A 331 -1.45 1.01 32.02
CA ASP A 331 -0.63 1.76 32.96
C ASP A 331 -0.88 3.28 32.85
N ASN A 332 -1.08 3.78 31.64
CA ASN A 332 -1.41 5.20 31.40
C ASN A 332 -2.86 5.58 31.80
N GLU A 333 -3.80 4.65 31.75
CA GLU A 333 -5.19 4.87 32.21
C GLU A 333 -5.31 4.84 33.74
N ASN A 334 -4.35 4.22 34.44
CA ASN A 334 -4.32 4.10 35.90
C ASN A 334 -3.40 5.14 36.58
N ALA A 335 -2.69 5.99 35.82
CA ALA A 335 -1.82 7.05 36.29
C ALA A 335 -2.47 8.43 36.17
#